data_42ec090bcecf9e3c62bb8458993c45a9
#
_entry.id   42ec090bcecf9e3c62bb8458993c45a9
#
_cell.length_a   1.000
_cell.length_b   1.000
_cell.length_c   1.000
_cell.angle_alpha   90.00
_cell.angle_beta   90.00
_cell.angle_gamma   90.00
#
_symmetry.space_group_name_H-M   'P 1'
#
loop_
_entity.id
_entity.type
_entity.pdbx_description
1 polymer ?
#
loop_
_entity_poly.entity_id
_entity_poly.type
_entity_poly.pdbx_seq_one_letter_code
_entity_poly.pdbx_strand_id
1 'polypeptide(L)'
;TNNSDWMPPAIKFLAEHPNDSEYVLWFIRKLERLASYLLVTAQDVNHRVDRYKWLLVEMESRSDSTLADPLRNIELTDWEKEHFRQTLDGEIYTMTAQRRNYIIQRLDSFMSDGGASYNQKLFTIEHVLPQHPPVHGSWLELWPDEQERKYWLNRIANLVPLTRQRNSAAQNYGFATKKEKYFQSKGGTSSYVLTTQVINEPVWTPDVVKKRQAMLSEVFAEKWELNPSRQSGTDEGLFLLAGRGSSAMGYPIDKDCFLVLK
;
A
#
# COMPACT_ATOMS: atom_id res chain seq x y z
N THR A 1 0.13 5.28 11.44
CA THR A 1 -1.28 4.98 11.75
C THR A 1 -1.71 5.75 13.00
N ASN A 2 -2.98 6.17 13.08
CA ASN A 2 -3.51 6.83 14.29
C ASN A 2 -4.00 5.82 15.35
N ASN A 3 -3.75 4.54 15.16
CA ASN A 3 -4.01 3.51 16.14
C ASN A 3 -2.70 3.03 16.80
N SER A 4 -2.81 2.49 17.98
CA SER A 4 -1.69 1.95 18.76
C SER A 4 -1.80 0.43 18.96
N ASP A 5 -2.70 -0.23 18.25
CA ASP A 5 -2.98 -1.68 18.41
C ASP A 5 -1.74 -2.55 18.18
N TRP A 6 -0.81 -2.08 17.31
CA TRP A 6 0.46 -2.74 16.99
C TRP A 6 1.54 -2.58 18.09
N MET A 7 1.38 -1.62 19.02
CA MET A 7 2.42 -1.32 20.02
C MET A 7 2.67 -2.46 21.02
N PRO A 8 1.64 -3.13 21.58
CA PRO A 8 1.87 -4.22 22.52
C PRO A 8 2.78 -5.34 21.97
N PRO A 9 2.53 -5.92 20.78
CA PRO A 9 3.45 -6.92 20.23
C PRO A 9 4.84 -6.35 19.92
N ALA A 10 4.94 -5.07 19.49
CA ALA A 10 6.23 -4.45 19.26
C ALA A 10 7.05 -4.33 20.54
N ILE A 11 6.46 -3.83 21.62
CA ILE A 11 7.13 -3.65 22.92
C ILE A 11 7.57 -5.00 23.47
N LYS A 12 6.67 -6.00 23.46
CA LYS A 12 6.97 -7.34 23.94
C LYS A 12 8.15 -7.95 23.19
N PHE A 13 8.10 -7.94 21.85
CA PHE A 13 9.15 -8.52 21.02
C PHE A 13 10.53 -7.88 21.25
N LEU A 14 10.57 -6.54 21.28
CA LEU A 14 11.81 -5.81 21.53
C LEU A 14 12.40 -6.08 22.91
N ALA A 15 11.55 -6.28 23.92
CA ALA A 15 11.99 -6.63 25.29
C ALA A 15 12.56 -8.06 25.38
N GLU A 16 12.03 -8.99 24.60
CA GLU A 16 12.43 -10.41 24.60
C GLU A 16 13.66 -10.68 23.72
N HIS A 17 13.91 -9.85 22.69
CA HIS A 17 15.02 -10.04 21.73
C HIS A 17 15.99 -8.85 21.68
N PRO A 18 16.53 -8.34 22.82
CA PRO A 18 17.31 -7.10 22.85
C PRO A 18 18.65 -7.20 22.12
N ASN A 19 19.19 -8.41 21.93
CA ASN A 19 20.50 -8.66 21.33
C ASN A 19 20.42 -9.33 19.93
N ASP A 20 19.23 -9.59 19.40
CA ASP A 20 19.02 -10.20 18.09
C ASP A 20 18.54 -9.17 17.06
N SER A 21 19.46 -8.36 16.57
CA SER A 21 19.15 -7.27 15.64
C SER A 21 18.56 -7.75 14.31
N GLU A 22 18.92 -8.95 13.83
CA GLU A 22 18.41 -9.50 12.57
C GLU A 22 16.94 -9.93 12.73
N TYR A 23 16.63 -10.65 13.80
CA TYR A 23 15.25 -11.07 14.08
C TYR A 23 14.35 -9.88 14.42
N VAL A 24 14.88 -8.91 15.16
CA VAL A 24 14.17 -7.64 15.44
C VAL A 24 13.86 -6.90 14.13
N LEU A 25 14.82 -6.77 13.22
CA LEU A 25 14.58 -6.11 11.92
C LEU A 25 13.54 -6.84 11.09
N TRP A 26 13.61 -8.17 11.03
CA TRP A 26 12.60 -9.00 10.38
C TRP A 26 11.22 -8.75 10.97
N PHE A 27 11.10 -8.85 12.30
CA PHE A 27 9.83 -8.66 13.00
C PHE A 27 9.22 -7.28 12.74
N ILE A 28 9.99 -6.21 12.85
CA ILE A 28 9.50 -4.84 12.63
C ILE A 28 9.01 -4.65 11.18
N ARG A 29 9.69 -5.22 10.20
CA ARG A 29 9.23 -5.20 8.80
C ARG A 29 7.91 -5.95 8.61
N LYS A 30 7.78 -7.13 9.20
CA LYS A 30 6.56 -7.93 9.14
C LYS A 30 5.41 -7.24 9.88
N LEU A 31 5.66 -6.67 11.05
CA LEU A 31 4.68 -5.92 11.82
C LEU A 31 4.21 -4.67 11.08
N GLU A 32 5.12 -3.95 10.44
CA GLU A 32 4.77 -2.79 9.59
C GLU A 32 3.89 -3.21 8.42
N ARG A 33 4.19 -4.31 7.73
CA ARG A 33 3.37 -4.87 6.66
C ARG A 33 1.97 -5.25 7.15
N LEU A 34 1.86 -5.97 8.27
CA LEU A 34 0.58 -6.33 8.87
C LEU A 34 -0.23 -5.08 9.23
N ALA A 35 0.37 -4.10 9.91
CA ALA A 35 -0.28 -2.85 10.27
C ALA A 35 -0.74 -2.05 9.03
N SER A 36 0.05 -2.07 7.96
CA SER A 36 -0.27 -1.45 6.67
C SER A 36 -1.47 -2.11 6.01
N TYR A 37 -1.49 -3.45 5.96
CA TYR A 37 -2.63 -4.21 5.46
C TYR A 37 -3.91 -3.85 6.21
N LEU A 38 -3.90 -3.94 7.54
CA LEU A 38 -5.06 -3.66 8.39
C LEU A 38 -5.58 -2.21 8.24
N LEU A 39 -4.68 -1.25 8.07
CA LEU A 39 -5.03 0.15 7.83
C LEU A 39 -5.60 0.36 6.42
N VAL A 40 -4.88 -0.09 5.39
CA VAL A 40 -5.19 0.21 3.99
C VAL A 40 -6.46 -0.50 3.54
N THR A 41 -6.72 -1.71 4.00
CA THR A 41 -7.95 -2.46 3.72
C THR A 41 -9.12 -2.08 4.65
N ALA A 42 -8.91 -1.09 5.54
CA ALA A 42 -9.93 -0.57 6.48
C ALA A 42 -10.54 -1.64 7.38
N GLN A 43 -9.72 -2.56 7.88
CA GLN A 43 -10.21 -3.58 8.81
C GLN A 43 -10.78 -2.92 10.08
N ASP A 44 -11.90 -3.44 10.56
CA ASP A 44 -12.55 -2.94 11.78
C ASP A 44 -11.69 -3.15 13.03
N VAL A 45 -12.10 -2.51 14.13
CA VAL A 45 -11.32 -2.53 15.37
C VAL A 45 -11.22 -3.93 15.98
N ASN A 46 -12.29 -4.72 15.91
CA ASN A 46 -12.30 -6.06 16.50
C ASN A 46 -11.37 -6.99 15.74
N HIS A 47 -11.42 -6.96 14.40
CA HIS A 47 -10.52 -7.74 13.56
C HIS A 47 -9.05 -7.37 13.82
N ARG A 48 -8.73 -6.06 13.94
CA ARG A 48 -7.36 -5.63 14.26
C ARG A 48 -6.90 -6.10 15.64
N VAL A 49 -7.74 -5.95 16.65
CA VAL A 49 -7.44 -6.39 18.03
C VAL A 49 -7.23 -7.90 18.08
N ASP A 50 -8.10 -8.68 17.46
CA ASP A 50 -7.96 -10.13 17.40
C ASP A 50 -6.68 -10.56 16.70
N ARG A 51 -6.33 -9.90 15.60
CA ARG A 51 -5.11 -10.20 14.83
C ARG A 51 -3.84 -10.00 15.67
N TYR A 52 -3.76 -8.90 16.44
CA TYR A 52 -2.62 -8.66 17.34
C TYR A 52 -2.67 -9.52 18.61
N LYS A 53 -3.87 -9.85 19.10
CA LYS A 53 -4.02 -10.79 20.20
C LYS A 53 -3.46 -12.17 19.86
N TRP A 54 -3.79 -12.71 18.68
CA TRP A 54 -3.25 -13.99 18.25
C TRP A 54 -1.72 -13.97 18.11
N LEU A 55 -1.16 -12.85 17.62
CA LEU A 55 0.28 -12.69 17.61
C LEU A 55 0.90 -12.71 19.00
N LEU A 56 0.29 -12.01 19.97
CA LEU A 56 0.75 -12.02 21.36
C LEU A 56 0.68 -13.41 22.01
N VAL A 57 -0.41 -14.15 21.76
CA VAL A 57 -0.57 -15.54 22.25
C VAL A 57 0.51 -16.45 21.67
N GLU A 58 0.81 -16.31 20.38
CA GLU A 58 1.89 -17.07 19.75
C GLU A 58 3.26 -16.71 20.37
N MET A 59 3.54 -15.43 20.60
CA MET A 59 4.79 -14.99 21.25
C MET A 59 4.95 -15.58 22.65
N GLU A 60 3.86 -15.73 23.40
CA GLU A 60 3.89 -16.36 24.73
C GLU A 60 4.15 -17.87 24.65
N SER A 61 3.53 -18.55 23.70
CA SER A 61 3.67 -20.00 23.53
C SER A 61 4.97 -20.42 22.85
N ARG A 62 5.61 -19.50 22.13
CA ARG A 62 6.85 -19.70 21.36
C ARG A 62 7.91 -18.66 21.72
N SER A 63 8.19 -18.55 23.02
CA SER A 63 9.22 -17.64 23.53
C SER A 63 10.65 -17.95 23.05
N ASP A 64 10.85 -19.15 22.49
CA ASP A 64 12.08 -19.63 21.86
C ASP A 64 12.12 -19.43 20.35
N SER A 65 11.13 -18.71 19.77
CA SER A 65 11.10 -18.42 18.34
C SER A 65 12.37 -17.68 17.89
N THR A 66 12.82 -17.99 16.69
CA THR A 66 14.04 -17.42 16.09
C THR A 66 13.80 -17.03 14.64
N LEU A 67 14.77 -16.36 14.02
CA LEU A 67 14.70 -16.07 12.58
C LEU A 67 14.61 -17.33 11.70
N ALA A 68 15.16 -18.46 12.17
CA ALA A 68 15.09 -19.75 11.45
C ALA A 68 13.72 -20.46 11.60
N ASP A 69 13.01 -20.23 12.70
CA ASP A 69 11.63 -20.68 12.94
C ASP A 69 10.80 -19.51 13.52
N PRO A 70 10.40 -18.56 12.65
CA PRO A 70 9.81 -17.31 13.08
C PRO A 70 8.32 -17.45 13.44
N LEU A 71 7.79 -16.39 14.05
CA LEU A 71 6.36 -16.25 14.35
C LEU A 71 5.53 -16.26 13.05
N ARG A 72 4.39 -16.95 13.07
CA ARG A 72 3.52 -17.18 11.91
C ARG A 72 2.33 -16.22 11.85
N ASN A 73 1.76 -15.87 13.02
CA ASN A 73 0.58 -14.99 13.09
C ASN A 73 0.88 -13.54 12.66
N ILE A 74 2.14 -13.18 12.44
CA ILE A 74 2.54 -11.89 11.86
C ILE A 74 2.48 -11.89 10.32
N GLU A 75 2.46 -13.07 9.70
CA GLU A 75 2.44 -13.22 8.25
C GLU A 75 1.03 -12.94 7.68
N LEU A 76 1.00 -12.38 6.48
CA LEU A 76 -0.24 -12.27 5.70
C LEU A 76 -0.52 -13.58 4.99
N THR A 77 -1.75 -14.05 5.04
CA THR A 77 -2.24 -15.14 4.20
C THR A 77 -2.23 -14.75 2.72
N ASP A 78 -2.25 -15.71 1.81
CA ASP A 78 -2.28 -15.40 0.37
C ASP A 78 -3.54 -14.64 -0.04
N TRP A 79 -4.67 -14.87 0.64
CA TRP A 79 -5.89 -14.09 0.47
C TRP A 79 -5.70 -12.63 0.93
N GLU A 80 -5.08 -12.41 2.10
CA GLU A 80 -4.78 -11.06 2.60
C GLU A 80 -3.81 -10.30 1.68
N LYS A 81 -2.80 -10.99 1.15
CA LYS A 81 -1.87 -10.40 0.16
C LYS A 81 -2.59 -9.96 -1.11
N GLU A 82 -3.45 -10.83 -1.67
CA GLU A 82 -4.21 -10.50 -2.87
C GLU A 82 -5.22 -9.38 -2.61
N HIS A 83 -5.95 -9.41 -1.50
CA HIS A 83 -6.85 -8.33 -1.09
C HIS A 83 -6.11 -7.00 -0.93
N PHE A 84 -4.89 -7.03 -0.37
CA PHE A 84 -4.06 -5.84 -0.23
C PHE A 84 -3.64 -5.29 -1.59
N ARG A 85 -3.19 -6.15 -2.52
CA ARG A 85 -2.84 -5.77 -3.90
C ARG A 85 -4.01 -5.12 -4.62
N GLN A 86 -5.18 -5.75 -4.59
CA GLN A 86 -6.40 -5.23 -5.22
C GLN A 86 -6.81 -3.87 -4.65
N THR A 87 -6.69 -3.71 -3.33
CA THR A 87 -6.97 -2.44 -2.66
C THR A 87 -6.01 -1.34 -3.09
N LEU A 88 -4.70 -1.65 -3.22
CA LEU A 88 -3.67 -0.72 -3.67
C LEU A 88 -3.79 -0.38 -5.16
N ASP A 89 -4.30 -1.30 -5.98
CA ASP A 89 -4.58 -1.04 -7.40
C ASP A 89 -5.89 -0.26 -7.61
N GLY A 90 -6.66 -0.01 -6.57
CA GLY A 90 -7.95 0.67 -6.62
C GLY A 90 -7.86 2.20 -6.64
N GLU A 91 -9.00 2.85 -6.36
CA GLU A 91 -9.15 4.31 -6.32
C GLU A 91 -8.64 4.90 -4.99
N ILE A 92 -7.32 5.01 -4.87
CA ILE A 92 -6.64 5.46 -3.64
C ILE A 92 -7.11 6.83 -3.17
N TYR A 93 -7.39 7.77 -4.09
CA TYR A 93 -7.78 9.12 -3.71
C TYR A 93 -9.13 9.20 -3.00
N THR A 94 -10.05 8.29 -3.28
CA THR A 94 -11.38 8.24 -2.66
C THR A 94 -11.36 7.72 -1.22
N MET A 95 -10.26 7.13 -0.79
CA MET A 95 -10.07 6.67 0.58
C MET A 95 -10.04 7.84 1.56
N THR A 96 -10.16 7.53 2.86
CA THR A 96 -9.96 8.55 3.91
C THR A 96 -8.60 9.22 3.77
N ALA A 97 -8.49 10.48 4.20
CA ALA A 97 -7.24 11.24 4.11
C ALA A 97 -6.06 10.52 4.80
N GLN A 98 -6.32 9.85 5.92
CA GLN A 98 -5.33 9.06 6.64
C GLN A 98 -4.78 7.93 5.78
N ARG A 99 -5.64 7.12 5.16
CA ARG A 99 -5.25 5.95 4.34
C ARG A 99 -4.49 6.38 3.09
N ARG A 100 -5.07 7.30 2.30
CA ARG A 100 -4.43 7.76 1.06
C ARG A 100 -3.09 8.46 1.30
N ASN A 101 -2.98 9.30 2.33
CA ASN A 101 -1.73 9.97 2.66
C ASN A 101 -0.66 8.96 3.10
N TYR A 102 -1.04 7.97 3.91
CA TYR A 102 -0.14 6.89 4.32
C TYR A 102 0.40 6.13 3.10
N ILE A 103 -0.48 5.70 2.18
CA ILE A 103 -0.11 4.96 0.97
C ILE A 103 0.90 5.75 0.13
N ILE A 104 0.58 7.02 -0.17
CA ILE A 104 1.44 7.87 -1.02
C ILE A 104 2.79 8.14 -0.35
N GLN A 105 2.80 8.48 0.94
CA GLN A 105 4.05 8.73 1.68
C GLN A 105 4.91 7.46 1.76
N ARG A 106 4.27 6.32 2.01
CA ARG A 106 5.00 5.06 2.13
C ARG A 106 5.60 4.62 0.79
N LEU A 107 4.85 4.77 -0.30
CA LEU A 107 5.36 4.50 -1.64
C LEU A 107 6.54 5.41 -1.99
N ASP A 108 6.40 6.70 -1.76
CA ASP A 108 7.50 7.66 -2.00
C ASP A 108 8.75 7.31 -1.18
N SER A 109 8.55 6.89 0.08
CA SER A 109 9.64 6.41 0.96
C SER A 109 10.30 5.12 0.44
N PHE A 110 9.55 4.19 -0.12
CA PHE A 110 10.11 2.97 -0.71
C PHE A 110 10.99 3.22 -1.94
N MET A 111 10.70 4.30 -2.64
CA MET A 111 11.43 4.70 -3.85
C MET A 111 12.54 5.70 -3.59
N SER A 112 12.68 6.18 -2.35
CA SER A 112 13.74 7.08 -1.93
C SER A 112 14.96 6.30 -1.44
N ASP A 113 16.17 6.76 -1.73
CA ASP A 113 17.44 6.13 -1.34
C ASP A 113 17.76 6.24 0.17
N GLY A 114 16.74 6.31 0.99
CA GLY A 114 16.81 6.31 2.46
C GLY A 114 16.48 7.68 3.07
N GLY A 115 15.84 7.63 4.25
CA GLY A 115 15.68 8.79 5.11
C GLY A 115 14.66 9.85 4.66
N ALA A 116 13.71 9.52 3.78
CA ALA A 116 12.67 10.46 3.41
C ALA A 116 11.90 10.98 4.65
N SER A 117 11.90 12.28 4.85
CA SER A 117 11.17 12.94 5.94
C SER A 117 9.98 13.72 5.38
N TYR A 118 8.80 13.46 5.95
CA TYR A 118 7.56 14.07 5.49
C TYR A 118 6.97 15.01 6.55
N ASN A 119 6.85 16.30 6.21
CA ASN A 119 6.08 17.22 7.03
C ASN A 119 4.59 17.10 6.70
N GLN A 120 3.85 16.37 7.51
CA GLN A 120 2.43 16.11 7.31
C GLN A 120 1.56 17.37 7.19
N LYS A 121 1.94 18.48 7.85
CA LYS A 121 1.22 19.75 7.77
C LYS A 121 1.32 20.42 6.38
N LEU A 122 2.38 20.11 5.65
CA LEU A 122 2.65 20.65 4.31
C LEU A 122 2.29 19.67 3.19
N PHE A 123 2.07 18.39 3.51
CA PHE A 123 1.81 17.33 2.54
C PHE A 123 0.39 17.43 1.97
N THR A 124 0.28 17.38 0.65
CA THR A 124 -0.98 17.28 -0.09
C THR A 124 -0.81 16.33 -1.27
N ILE A 125 -1.91 15.86 -1.81
CA ILE A 125 -1.92 15.00 -2.99
C ILE A 125 -2.57 15.77 -4.15
N GLU A 126 -1.91 15.77 -5.29
CA GLU A 126 -2.35 16.42 -6.53
C GLU A 126 -2.65 15.37 -7.60
N HIS A 127 -3.69 15.62 -8.39
CA HIS A 127 -4.00 14.88 -9.61
C HIS A 127 -3.19 15.43 -10.78
N VAL A 128 -2.41 14.61 -11.46
CA VAL A 128 -1.69 15.02 -12.67
C VAL A 128 -2.69 15.29 -13.80
N LEU A 129 -3.50 14.29 -14.20
CA LEU A 129 -4.74 14.50 -14.97
C LEU A 129 -5.76 15.14 -14.03
N PRO A 130 -6.22 16.38 -14.28
CA PRO A 130 -7.09 17.09 -13.35
C PRO A 130 -8.49 16.47 -13.26
N GLN A 131 -9.16 16.65 -12.11
CA GLN A 131 -10.52 16.17 -11.89
C GLN A 131 -11.54 16.80 -12.87
N HIS A 132 -11.31 18.05 -13.24
CA HIS A 132 -12.14 18.80 -14.17
C HIS A 132 -11.27 19.40 -15.28
N PRO A 133 -10.91 18.60 -16.30
CA PRO A 133 -10.10 19.10 -17.41
C PRO A 133 -10.89 20.19 -18.16
N PRO A 134 -10.23 21.30 -18.57
CA PRO A 134 -10.86 22.32 -19.38
C PRO A 134 -11.42 21.76 -20.68
N VAL A 135 -12.59 22.26 -21.11
CA VAL A 135 -13.24 21.85 -22.37
C VAL A 135 -12.34 22.13 -23.59
N HIS A 136 -11.58 23.22 -23.53
CA HIS A 136 -10.58 23.59 -24.54
C HIS A 136 -9.20 23.40 -23.96
N GLY A 137 -8.42 22.47 -24.49
CA GLY A 137 -7.05 22.20 -24.06
C GLY A 137 -6.56 20.80 -24.36
N SER A 138 -5.27 20.60 -24.22
CA SER A 138 -4.57 19.36 -24.55
C SER A 138 -5.06 18.11 -23.77
N TRP A 139 -5.75 18.30 -22.66
CA TRP A 139 -6.21 17.16 -21.86
C TRP A 139 -7.24 16.29 -22.60
N LEU A 140 -8.27 16.90 -23.23
CA LEU A 140 -9.29 16.15 -23.96
C LEU A 140 -8.78 15.57 -25.29
N GLU A 141 -7.74 16.15 -25.85
CA GLU A 141 -7.05 15.60 -27.02
C GLU A 141 -6.23 14.36 -26.66
N LEU A 142 -5.50 14.41 -25.53
CA LEU A 142 -4.68 13.29 -25.04
C LEU A 142 -5.50 12.19 -24.38
N TRP A 143 -6.66 12.55 -23.82
CA TRP A 143 -7.57 11.69 -23.08
C TRP A 143 -9.00 11.81 -23.62
N PRO A 144 -9.27 11.37 -24.85
CA PRO A 144 -10.58 11.56 -25.48
C PRO A 144 -11.70 10.75 -24.81
N ASP A 145 -11.37 9.56 -24.31
CA ASP A 145 -12.35 8.69 -23.65
C ASP A 145 -12.62 9.13 -22.19
N GLU A 146 -13.86 9.49 -21.91
CA GLU A 146 -14.31 9.90 -20.57
C GLU A 146 -14.27 8.76 -19.55
N GLN A 147 -14.56 7.52 -19.98
CA GLN A 147 -14.54 6.37 -19.09
C GLN A 147 -13.11 6.05 -18.67
N GLU A 148 -12.15 6.15 -19.60
CA GLU A 148 -10.75 5.96 -19.31
C GLU A 148 -10.21 7.05 -18.38
N ARG A 149 -10.62 8.33 -18.57
CA ARG A 149 -10.28 9.41 -17.62
C ARG A 149 -10.81 9.12 -16.23
N LYS A 150 -12.06 8.69 -16.08
CA LYS A 150 -12.67 8.34 -14.78
C LYS A 150 -11.94 7.16 -14.14
N TYR A 151 -11.60 6.14 -14.92
CA TYR A 151 -10.90 4.96 -14.45
C TYR A 151 -9.54 5.28 -13.83
N TRP A 152 -8.74 6.14 -14.48
CA TRP A 152 -7.40 6.48 -14.01
C TRP A 152 -7.34 7.62 -13.01
N LEU A 153 -8.39 8.42 -12.89
CA LEU A 153 -8.39 9.67 -12.13
C LEU A 153 -7.88 9.51 -10.70
N ASN A 154 -8.45 8.57 -9.96
CA ASN A 154 -8.23 8.40 -8.53
C ASN A 154 -7.21 7.30 -8.18
N ARG A 155 -6.61 6.66 -9.18
CA ARG A 155 -5.61 5.62 -9.01
C ARG A 155 -4.24 6.22 -8.73
N ILE A 156 -3.40 5.45 -8.05
CA ILE A 156 -2.09 5.91 -7.57
C ILE A 156 -1.20 6.46 -8.69
N ALA A 157 -1.32 5.90 -9.90
CA ALA A 157 -0.55 6.35 -11.06
C ALA A 157 -0.79 7.82 -11.41
N ASN A 158 -1.98 8.35 -11.18
CA ASN A 158 -2.33 9.73 -11.47
C ASN A 158 -2.10 10.69 -10.30
N LEU A 159 -1.58 10.20 -9.18
CA LEU A 159 -1.42 10.96 -7.94
C LEU A 159 0.05 11.26 -7.66
N VAL A 160 0.32 12.48 -7.21
CA VAL A 160 1.66 12.90 -6.76
C VAL A 160 1.59 13.70 -5.48
N PRO A 161 2.57 13.54 -4.57
CA PRO A 161 2.69 14.38 -3.40
C PRO A 161 3.24 15.77 -3.77
N LEU A 162 2.62 16.80 -3.23
CA LEU A 162 3.09 18.18 -3.31
C LEU A 162 3.04 18.85 -1.94
N THR A 163 3.78 19.94 -1.79
CA THR A 163 3.55 20.83 -0.66
C THR A 163 2.24 21.60 -0.87
N ARG A 164 1.55 21.95 0.22
CA ARG A 164 0.28 22.70 0.17
C ARG A 164 0.38 23.97 -0.66
N GLN A 165 1.49 24.70 -0.56
CA GLN A 165 1.72 25.93 -1.32
C GLN A 165 1.76 25.67 -2.84
N ARG A 166 2.39 24.58 -3.28
CA ARG A 166 2.47 24.20 -4.69
C ARG A 166 1.14 23.70 -5.23
N ASN A 167 0.41 22.94 -4.42
CA ASN A 167 -0.86 22.35 -4.83
C ASN A 167 -1.96 23.39 -5.03
N SER A 168 -2.08 24.38 -4.14
CA SER A 168 -3.09 25.44 -4.28
C SER A 168 -2.96 26.25 -5.58
N ALA A 169 -1.79 26.23 -6.20
CA ALA A 169 -1.50 26.89 -7.46
C ALA A 169 -1.69 25.94 -8.69
N ALA A 170 -1.75 24.62 -8.50
CA ALA A 170 -1.70 23.64 -9.59
C ALA A 170 -2.94 23.61 -10.49
N GLN A 171 -4.13 23.92 -9.98
CA GLN A 171 -5.39 24.02 -10.72
C GLN A 171 -5.54 23.01 -11.89
N ASN A 172 -6.36 23.33 -12.91
CA ASN A 172 -6.64 22.47 -14.06
C ASN A 172 -5.75 22.76 -15.28
N TYR A 173 -4.54 23.30 -15.05
CA TYR A 173 -3.61 23.62 -16.14
C TYR A 173 -3.18 22.39 -16.94
N GLY A 174 -2.79 22.62 -18.20
CA GLY A 174 -2.19 21.57 -19.04
C GLY A 174 -0.90 21.02 -18.43
N PHE A 175 -0.53 19.81 -18.85
CA PHE A 175 0.59 19.07 -18.25
C PHE A 175 1.91 19.83 -18.27
N ALA A 176 2.27 20.46 -19.41
CA ALA A 176 3.48 21.27 -19.52
C ALA A 176 3.52 22.40 -18.49
N THR A 177 2.40 23.12 -18.32
CA THR A 177 2.28 24.19 -17.33
C THR A 177 2.36 23.67 -15.89
N LYS A 178 1.76 22.50 -15.61
CA LYS A 178 1.88 21.85 -14.30
C LYS A 178 3.34 21.53 -13.98
N LYS A 179 4.08 20.96 -14.94
CA LYS A 179 5.51 20.66 -14.76
C LYS A 179 6.32 21.90 -14.44
N GLU A 180 6.18 22.94 -15.25
CA GLU A 180 6.98 24.15 -15.12
C GLU A 180 6.67 24.94 -13.85
N LYS A 181 5.39 25.12 -13.51
CA LYS A 181 4.99 26.04 -12.45
C LYS A 181 4.88 25.40 -11.07
N TYR A 182 4.56 24.09 -11.00
CA TYR A 182 4.15 23.47 -9.74
C TYR A 182 5.03 22.32 -9.31
N PHE A 183 5.46 21.48 -10.22
CA PHE A 183 6.36 20.39 -9.92
C PHE A 183 7.81 20.86 -9.86
N GLN A 184 8.17 21.83 -10.71
CA GLN A 184 9.41 22.61 -10.62
C GLN A 184 9.05 24.04 -10.22
N SER A 185 9.78 24.67 -9.35
CA SER A 185 9.60 26.09 -9.00
C SER A 185 10.94 26.79 -8.93
N LYS A 186 10.94 28.13 -8.82
CA LYS A 186 12.17 28.93 -8.64
C LYS A 186 13.01 28.49 -7.43
N GLY A 187 12.46 27.74 -6.49
CA GLY A 187 13.14 27.15 -5.34
C GLY A 187 13.64 25.71 -5.54
N GLY A 188 13.61 25.16 -6.76
CA GLY A 188 14.11 23.83 -7.09
C GLY A 188 13.02 22.79 -7.40
N THR A 189 13.45 21.57 -7.70
CA THR A 189 12.59 20.41 -7.98
C THR A 189 11.87 19.95 -6.70
N SER A 190 10.76 19.23 -6.86
CA SER A 190 10.09 18.54 -5.75
C SER A 190 11.06 17.59 -5.05
N SER A 191 11.02 17.55 -3.72
CA SER A 191 11.76 16.56 -2.94
C SER A 191 11.11 15.17 -2.95
N TYR A 192 9.93 15.03 -3.53
CA TYR A 192 9.21 13.78 -3.61
C TYR A 192 9.58 13.02 -4.88
N VAL A 193 10.01 11.76 -4.74
CA VAL A 193 10.42 10.90 -5.86
C VAL A 193 9.27 10.67 -6.83
N LEU A 194 8.07 10.42 -6.31
CA LEU A 194 6.86 10.23 -7.12
C LEU A 194 6.54 11.45 -8.00
N THR A 195 6.81 12.65 -7.51
CA THR A 195 6.62 13.88 -8.29
C THR A 195 7.72 14.07 -9.32
N THR A 196 8.96 13.78 -8.95
CA THR A 196 10.12 13.89 -9.85
C THR A 196 9.98 12.94 -11.04
N GLN A 197 9.46 11.74 -10.85
CA GLN A 197 9.15 10.82 -11.97
C GLN A 197 8.21 11.44 -12.99
N VAL A 198 7.14 12.08 -12.52
CA VAL A 198 6.16 12.74 -13.40
C VAL A 198 6.76 13.93 -14.15
N ILE A 199 7.67 14.66 -13.53
CA ILE A 199 8.39 15.77 -14.17
C ILE A 199 9.18 15.27 -15.41
N ASN A 200 9.73 14.08 -15.34
CA ASN A 200 10.54 13.51 -16.41
C ASN A 200 9.72 12.98 -17.60
N GLU A 201 8.41 12.81 -17.45
CA GLU A 201 7.54 12.39 -18.56
C GLU A 201 7.35 13.53 -19.58
N PRO A 202 7.49 13.28 -20.87
CA PRO A 202 7.28 14.30 -21.90
C PRO A 202 5.80 14.68 -22.05
N VAL A 203 4.91 13.70 -21.94
CA VAL A 203 3.45 13.81 -22.05
C VAL A 203 2.76 12.96 -21.02
N TRP A 204 1.49 13.24 -20.74
CA TRP A 204 0.69 12.47 -19.78
C TRP A 204 -0.49 11.83 -20.48
N THR A 205 -0.31 10.60 -20.95
CA THR A 205 -1.28 9.83 -21.73
C THR A 205 -1.77 8.61 -20.95
N PRO A 206 -2.87 7.96 -21.35
CA PRO A 206 -3.33 6.70 -20.78
C PRO A 206 -2.22 5.63 -20.71
N ASP A 207 -1.42 5.48 -21.75
CA ASP A 207 -0.34 4.48 -21.80
C ASP A 207 0.76 4.77 -20.77
N VAL A 208 1.12 6.04 -20.57
CA VAL A 208 2.08 6.45 -19.53
C VAL A 208 1.54 6.12 -18.15
N VAL A 209 0.27 6.45 -17.88
CA VAL A 209 -0.38 6.18 -16.60
C VAL A 209 -0.50 4.68 -16.34
N LYS A 210 -0.87 3.88 -17.35
CA LYS A 210 -0.95 2.43 -17.25
C LYS A 210 0.40 1.79 -16.90
N LYS A 211 1.46 2.19 -17.58
CA LYS A 211 2.83 1.72 -17.28
C LYS A 211 3.26 2.12 -15.88
N ARG A 212 2.96 3.35 -15.48
CA ARG A 212 3.27 3.84 -14.14
C ARG A 212 2.50 3.07 -13.07
N GLN A 213 1.20 2.77 -13.27
CA GLN A 213 0.42 1.96 -12.34
C GLN A 213 1.07 0.60 -12.10
N ALA A 214 1.43 -0.10 -13.18
CA ALA A 214 2.09 -1.40 -13.07
C ALA A 214 3.41 -1.32 -12.30
N MET A 215 4.25 -0.34 -12.59
CA MET A 215 5.52 -0.12 -11.90
C MET A 215 5.31 0.17 -10.39
N LEU A 216 4.38 1.05 -10.04
CA LEU A 216 4.12 1.41 -8.64
C LEU A 216 3.50 0.25 -7.85
N SER A 217 2.63 -0.54 -8.49
CA SER A 217 2.05 -1.76 -7.91
C SER A 217 3.13 -2.80 -7.64
N GLU A 218 4.12 -2.94 -8.54
CA GLU A 218 5.24 -3.87 -8.33
C GLU A 218 6.15 -3.43 -7.17
N VAL A 219 6.39 -2.12 -6.99
CA VAL A 219 7.12 -1.62 -5.82
C VAL A 219 6.43 -2.04 -4.51
N PHE A 220 5.11 -1.93 -4.42
CA PHE A 220 4.38 -2.42 -3.25
C PHE A 220 4.50 -3.93 -3.09
N ALA A 221 4.33 -4.68 -4.19
CA ALA A 221 4.40 -6.13 -4.17
C ALA A 221 5.76 -6.63 -3.69
N GLU A 222 6.85 -5.99 -4.13
CA GLU A 222 8.21 -6.29 -3.68
C GLU A 222 8.44 -5.90 -2.22
N LYS A 223 8.17 -4.63 -1.86
CA LYS A 223 8.52 -4.09 -0.53
C LYS A 223 7.69 -4.66 0.61
N TRP A 224 6.45 -5.02 0.34
CA TRP A 224 5.55 -5.66 1.30
C TRP A 224 5.40 -7.17 1.07
N GLU A 225 6.21 -7.78 0.18
CA GLU A 225 6.22 -9.23 -0.09
C GLU A 225 4.80 -9.77 -0.37
N LEU A 226 4.07 -9.09 -1.27
CA LEU A 226 2.68 -9.43 -1.59
C LEU A 226 2.56 -10.47 -2.70
N ASN A 227 3.64 -10.86 -3.35
CA ASN A 227 3.62 -11.91 -4.34
C ASN A 227 3.31 -13.26 -3.67
N PRO A 228 2.50 -14.13 -4.30
CA PRO A 228 2.24 -15.47 -3.78
C PRO A 228 3.56 -16.19 -3.53
N SER A 229 3.64 -16.93 -2.44
CA SER A 229 4.78 -17.79 -2.18
C SER A 229 4.91 -18.76 -3.35
N ARG A 230 6.04 -18.79 -4.06
CA ARG A 230 6.31 -19.84 -5.03
C ARG A 230 6.30 -21.15 -4.24
N GLN A 231 5.28 -21.98 -4.45
CA GLN A 231 5.31 -23.33 -3.96
C GLN A 231 6.52 -24.00 -4.62
N SER A 232 7.53 -24.27 -3.83
CA SER A 232 8.66 -25.07 -4.24
C SER A 232 8.17 -26.52 -4.33
N GLY A 233 8.01 -27.04 -5.52
CA GLY A 233 7.99 -28.45 -5.72
C GLY A 233 6.67 -29.04 -6.17
N THR A 234 6.69 -29.55 -7.36
CA THR A 234 6.10 -30.82 -7.83
C THR A 234 4.70 -31.18 -7.32
N ASP A 235 3.70 -30.79 -8.08
CA ASP A 235 2.61 -31.71 -8.40
C ASP A 235 2.05 -31.38 -9.79
N GLU A 236 2.51 -32.11 -10.79
CA GLU A 236 1.79 -32.28 -12.03
C GLU A 236 0.57 -33.17 -11.75
N GLY A 237 -0.59 -32.63 -12.08
CA GLY A 237 -1.77 -33.47 -12.35
C GLY A 237 -2.80 -33.56 -11.24
N LEU A 238 -3.84 -32.76 -11.31
CA LEU A 238 -5.22 -33.23 -11.48
C LEU A 238 -6.20 -32.05 -11.53
N PHE A 239 -6.48 -31.52 -12.73
CA PHE A 239 -7.72 -30.78 -12.95
C PHE A 239 -8.86 -31.78 -13.06
N LEU A 240 -9.69 -31.89 -12.05
CA LEU A 240 -11.01 -32.51 -12.14
C LEU A 240 -12.07 -31.43 -11.84
N LEU A 241 -12.84 -31.16 -12.90
CA LEU A 241 -14.06 -30.35 -12.91
C LEU A 241 -15.04 -30.88 -11.85
N ALA A 242 -15.48 -30.01 -10.95
CA ALA A 242 -16.74 -30.20 -10.26
C ALA A 242 -17.45 -28.84 -10.10
N GLY A 243 -18.70 -28.85 -10.54
CA GLY A 243 -19.54 -27.71 -10.79
C GLY A 243 -20.13 -27.05 -9.55
N ARG A 244 -20.69 -25.89 -9.84
CA ARG A 244 -21.74 -25.09 -9.23
C ARG A 244 -22.29 -25.55 -7.87
N GLY A 245 -22.21 -24.65 -6.90
CA GLY A 245 -23.01 -24.64 -5.68
C GLY A 245 -22.73 -23.37 -4.87
N SER A 246 -23.72 -22.51 -4.78
CA SER A 246 -23.71 -21.24 -4.07
C SER A 246 -23.60 -21.41 -2.56
N SER A 247 -23.09 -20.34 -1.93
CA SER A 247 -23.42 -19.87 -0.58
C SER A 247 -22.45 -20.14 0.56
N ALA A 248 -22.26 -19.04 1.30
CA ALA A 248 -21.73 -18.92 2.65
C ALA A 248 -20.20 -18.99 2.83
N MET A 249 -19.64 -17.80 3.04
CA MET A 249 -18.31 -17.63 3.61
C MET A 249 -18.26 -18.21 5.03
N GLY A 250 -17.68 -19.38 5.17
CA GLY A 250 -17.25 -19.95 6.44
C GLY A 250 -15.73 -19.96 6.46
N TYR A 251 -15.12 -19.27 7.42
CA TYR A 251 -13.71 -19.47 7.72
C TYR A 251 -13.51 -20.94 8.15
N PRO A 252 -12.45 -21.62 7.72
CA PRO A 252 -12.10 -22.93 8.28
C PRO A 252 -11.69 -22.73 9.74
N ILE A 253 -12.61 -22.96 10.66
CA ILE A 253 -12.30 -23.11 12.08
C ILE A 253 -11.78 -24.54 12.21
N ASP A 254 -10.50 -24.65 12.55
CA ASP A 254 -9.92 -25.93 12.92
C ASP A 254 -10.68 -26.49 14.12
N LYS A 255 -11.29 -27.67 13.97
CA LYS A 255 -12.21 -28.27 14.93
C LYS A 255 -11.53 -28.67 16.25
N ASP A 256 -10.21 -28.61 16.30
CA ASP A 256 -9.44 -29.00 17.49
C ASP A 256 -9.22 -27.86 18.50
N CYS A 257 -9.61 -26.62 18.18
CA CYS A 257 -9.48 -25.46 19.07
C CYS A 257 -10.61 -25.29 20.10
N PHE A 258 -11.63 -26.15 20.11
CA PHE A 258 -12.78 -26.02 21.01
C PHE A 258 -12.65 -26.76 22.37
N LEU A 259 -11.51 -27.34 22.68
CA LEU A 259 -11.35 -28.20 23.87
C LEU A 259 -10.50 -27.64 25.02
N VAL A 260 -10.20 -26.34 25.04
CA VAL A 260 -9.38 -25.74 26.11
C VAL A 260 -10.04 -24.49 26.72
N LEU A 261 -11.34 -24.48 26.89
CA LEU A 261 -12.01 -23.54 27.80
C LEU A 261 -13.03 -24.32 28.63
N LYS A 262 -12.55 -24.94 29.69
CA LYS A 262 -13.30 -25.23 30.90
C LYS A 262 -12.55 -24.65 32.09
#